data_9af62784cc459ed500da992fb00bd48f
#
_entry.id   9af62784cc459ed500da992fb00bd48f
#
_cell.length_a   1.000
_cell.length_b   1.000
_cell.length_c   1.000
_cell.angle_alpha   90.00
_cell.angle_beta   90.00
_cell.angle_gamma   90.00
#
_symmetry.space_group_name_H-M   'P 1'
#
loop_
_entity.id
_entity.type
_entity.pdbx_description
1 polymer ?
#
loop_
_entity_poly.entity_id
_entity_poly.type
_entity_poly.pdbx_seq_one_letter_code
_entity_poly.pdbx_strand_id
1 'polypeptide(L)'
;MRPEPVESMRPEPVEGPHVGLRQAQPAGAIKHRPRRLRTTAAIRALVAETSLQPRQLILPMFVAEGLREPRPISSMPGVVQHTLDTLRKAAVEAADAGLAGVMLFGVPEHKDARGSAALDPDGILAAAIRAVRQEVGDECLVMSDVCLDEFTDHGHCGVLTSTGTVDNDATIEIYAQMAVLHAEAGSHMVGPSGMMDGQVGAIREALDASGASDVAILAYSVKYASAFYGPFREAVASSLSGNRKTYQQDPANIREALREVALDVEQGADIVMVKPALGYLDVVRAVREDVDLPVAAYNVSGEYAMVEAAAANGWINRDAAINETLTSIRRAGADVILSYWALDWAQSLRRPSTGAVLSSSKGSGRG
;
A
#
# COMPACT_ATOMS: atom_id res chain seq x y z
N MET A 1 -6.83 64.55 -26.51
CA MET A 1 -7.80 63.53 -26.06
C MET A 1 -7.09 62.55 -25.17
N ARG A 2 -7.40 62.56 -23.87
CA ARG A 2 -6.89 61.56 -22.91
C ARG A 2 -7.92 60.44 -22.86
N PRO A 3 -7.54 59.16 -22.82
CA PRO A 3 -8.50 58.08 -22.63
C PRO A 3 -8.97 58.03 -21.19
N GLU A 4 -10.26 57.76 -21.00
CA GLU A 4 -10.92 57.55 -19.72
C GLU A 4 -10.45 56.24 -19.08
N PRO A 5 -10.42 56.13 -17.74
CA PRO A 5 -10.04 54.92 -17.06
C PRO A 5 -11.16 53.87 -17.11
N VAL A 6 -10.80 52.64 -17.51
CA VAL A 6 -11.67 51.46 -17.48
C VAL A 6 -11.93 51.08 -16.02
N GLU A 7 -13.17 51.16 -15.61
CA GLU A 7 -13.67 50.76 -14.29
C GLU A 7 -13.52 49.24 -14.14
N SER A 8 -12.66 48.80 -13.21
CA SER A 8 -12.45 47.38 -12.91
C SER A 8 -13.71 46.86 -12.21
N MET A 9 -14.49 46.03 -12.88
CA MET A 9 -15.51 45.20 -12.25
C MET A 9 -14.84 44.28 -11.22
N ARG A 10 -15.09 44.53 -9.93
CA ARG A 10 -14.82 43.56 -8.87
C ARG A 10 -15.88 42.46 -8.96
N PRO A 11 -15.50 41.18 -8.93
CA PRO A 11 -16.50 40.10 -8.82
C PRO A 11 -17.23 40.23 -7.49
N GLU A 12 -18.55 40.11 -7.53
CA GLU A 12 -19.38 40.06 -6.33
C GLU A 12 -19.00 38.82 -5.52
N PRO A 13 -18.99 38.89 -4.19
CA PRO A 13 -18.73 37.74 -3.34
C PRO A 13 -19.86 36.73 -3.50
N VAL A 14 -19.52 35.51 -3.96
CA VAL A 14 -20.42 34.36 -3.95
C VAL A 14 -20.70 34.02 -2.48
N GLU A 15 -21.90 34.35 -2.01
CA GLU A 15 -22.38 33.89 -0.70
C GLU A 15 -22.51 32.36 -0.74
N GLY A 16 -21.52 31.66 -0.22
CA GLY A 16 -21.64 30.25 0.11
C GLY A 16 -22.72 30.04 1.18
N PRO A 17 -23.30 28.83 1.28
CA PRO A 17 -24.34 28.59 2.28
C PRO A 17 -23.78 28.82 3.68
N HIS A 18 -24.22 29.90 4.32
CA HIS A 18 -23.95 30.17 5.72
C HIS A 18 -24.50 29.03 6.56
N VAL A 19 -23.63 28.10 6.97
CA VAL A 19 -23.93 27.20 8.08
C VAL A 19 -23.95 28.04 9.36
N GLY A 20 -25.07 28.68 9.62
CA GLY A 20 -25.27 29.45 10.83
C GLY A 20 -25.06 28.55 12.05
N LEU A 21 -24.09 28.88 12.88
CA LEU A 21 -23.94 28.30 14.21
C LEU A 21 -25.26 28.53 14.98
N ARG A 22 -26.11 27.50 15.00
CA ARG A 22 -27.36 27.57 15.76
C ARG A 22 -27.00 27.67 17.24
N GLN A 23 -27.51 28.68 17.92
CA GLN A 23 -27.41 28.84 19.36
C GLN A 23 -27.80 27.54 20.07
N ALA A 24 -27.03 27.13 21.07
CA ALA A 24 -27.30 25.94 21.88
C ALA A 24 -28.70 26.07 22.51
N GLN A 25 -29.62 25.17 22.13
CA GLN A 25 -30.96 25.14 22.71
C GLN A 25 -30.92 24.53 24.11
N PRO A 26 -31.83 24.95 25.05
CA PRO A 26 -31.95 24.34 26.37
C PRO A 26 -32.14 22.81 26.26
N ALA A 27 -31.64 22.04 27.24
CA ALA A 27 -31.64 20.57 27.22
C ALA A 27 -32.99 19.92 26.93
N GLY A 28 -34.12 20.56 27.27
CA GLY A 28 -35.48 20.11 26.96
C GLY A 28 -35.91 20.28 25.50
N ALA A 29 -35.19 21.08 24.70
CA ALA A 29 -35.58 21.43 23.33
C ALA A 29 -34.72 20.73 22.25
N ILE A 30 -33.84 19.77 22.62
CA ILE A 30 -32.96 19.08 21.66
C ILE A 30 -33.77 18.13 20.77
N LYS A 31 -34.07 18.53 19.53
CA LYS A 31 -34.80 17.75 18.54
C LYS A 31 -33.93 16.70 17.86
N HIS A 32 -32.64 17.04 17.58
CA HIS A 32 -31.69 16.18 16.86
C HIS A 32 -30.69 15.57 17.85
N ARG A 33 -30.61 14.25 17.89
CA ARG A 33 -29.73 13.53 18.81
C ARG A 33 -28.94 12.46 18.04
N PRO A 34 -27.84 12.80 17.35
CA PRO A 34 -27.02 11.84 16.58
C PRO A 34 -26.48 10.68 17.43
N ARG A 35 -26.35 10.86 18.75
CA ARG A 35 -25.93 9.80 19.69
C ARG A 35 -26.84 8.58 19.68
N ARG A 36 -28.11 8.70 19.21
CA ARG A 36 -29.05 7.57 19.12
C ARG A 36 -28.49 6.44 18.27
N LEU A 37 -27.75 6.77 17.17
CA LEU A 37 -27.13 5.80 16.28
C LEU A 37 -25.81 5.21 16.80
N ARG A 38 -25.40 5.55 18.03
CA ARG A 38 -24.16 5.07 18.66
C ARG A 38 -24.37 4.28 19.94
N THR A 39 -25.61 4.09 20.37
CA THR A 39 -25.95 3.58 21.70
C THR A 39 -25.61 2.12 21.91
N THR A 40 -25.68 1.28 20.89
CA THR A 40 -25.35 -0.15 20.96
C THR A 40 -24.38 -0.54 19.85
N ALA A 41 -23.66 -1.65 20.03
CA ALA A 41 -22.79 -2.20 18.99
C ALA A 41 -23.58 -2.56 17.72
N ALA A 42 -24.76 -3.15 17.87
CA ALA A 42 -25.63 -3.52 16.75
C ALA A 42 -26.08 -2.30 15.92
N ILE A 43 -26.47 -1.20 16.60
CA ILE A 43 -26.84 0.04 15.90
C ILE A 43 -25.62 0.63 15.17
N ARG A 44 -24.44 0.65 15.82
CA ARG A 44 -23.23 1.15 15.16
C ARG A 44 -22.86 0.31 13.94
N ALA A 45 -22.98 -1.02 14.01
CA ALA A 45 -22.74 -1.91 12.88
C ALA A 45 -23.76 -1.70 11.75
N LEU A 46 -25.04 -1.49 12.09
CA LEU A 46 -26.11 -1.25 11.11
C LEU A 46 -25.87 0.00 10.26
N VAL A 47 -25.30 1.05 10.85
CA VAL A 47 -25.08 2.34 10.17
C VAL A 47 -23.63 2.55 9.73
N ALA A 48 -22.79 1.52 9.79
CA ALA A 48 -21.42 1.61 9.32
C ALA A 48 -21.39 1.75 7.78
N GLU A 49 -20.82 2.85 7.31
CA GLU A 49 -20.72 3.17 5.87
C GLU A 49 -19.53 2.48 5.20
N THR A 50 -18.49 2.18 5.96
CA THR A 50 -17.26 1.56 5.47
C THR A 50 -17.11 0.17 6.06
N SER A 51 -16.86 -0.80 5.19
CA SER A 51 -16.51 -2.18 5.57
C SER A 51 -15.20 -2.58 4.93
N LEU A 52 -14.38 -3.32 5.67
CA LEU A 52 -13.15 -3.92 5.19
C LEU A 52 -13.32 -5.45 5.19
N GLN A 53 -12.81 -6.09 4.15
CA GLN A 53 -12.86 -7.55 3.98
C GLN A 53 -11.46 -8.08 3.65
N PRO A 54 -11.11 -9.32 4.05
CA PRO A 54 -9.81 -9.92 3.73
C PRO A 54 -9.45 -9.85 2.24
N ARG A 55 -10.42 -10.07 1.36
CA ARG A 55 -10.23 -9.98 -0.11
C ARG A 55 -9.89 -8.57 -0.64
N GLN A 56 -9.78 -7.57 0.20
CA GLN A 56 -9.33 -6.21 -0.15
C GLN A 56 -7.90 -5.95 0.33
N LEU A 57 -7.27 -6.96 0.95
CA LEU A 57 -5.93 -6.86 1.50
C LEU A 57 -4.93 -7.69 0.71
N ILE A 58 -3.74 -7.11 0.51
CA ILE A 58 -2.56 -7.75 -0.04
C ILE A 58 -1.49 -7.80 1.06
N LEU A 59 -0.86 -8.96 1.22
CA LEU A 59 0.24 -9.16 2.17
C LEU A 59 1.59 -8.96 1.48
N PRO A 60 2.39 -7.92 1.81
CA PRO A 60 3.76 -7.81 1.37
C PRO A 60 4.65 -8.85 2.05
N MET A 61 5.48 -9.56 1.28
CA MET A 61 6.34 -10.64 1.77
C MET A 61 7.74 -10.51 1.19
N PHE A 62 8.75 -10.73 2.04
CA PHE A 62 10.15 -10.71 1.65
C PHE A 62 10.69 -12.13 1.57
N VAL A 63 11.42 -12.46 0.50
CA VAL A 63 12.12 -13.71 0.36
C VAL A 63 13.60 -13.43 0.12
N ALA A 64 14.50 -14.06 0.88
CA ALA A 64 15.93 -13.82 0.76
C ALA A 64 16.66 -15.09 0.36
N GLU A 65 17.60 -14.91 -0.57
CA GLU A 65 18.48 -15.96 -1.05
C GLU A 65 19.42 -16.45 0.07
N GLY A 66 19.87 -17.69 0.02
CA GLY A 66 20.86 -18.29 0.94
C GLY A 66 20.37 -18.55 2.37
N LEU A 67 19.14 -18.17 2.74
CA LEU A 67 18.61 -18.41 4.09
C LEU A 67 18.27 -19.89 4.29
N ARG A 68 18.65 -20.41 5.48
CA ARG A 68 18.25 -21.75 5.95
C ARG A 68 17.01 -21.72 6.84
N GLU A 69 16.73 -20.58 7.47
CA GLU A 69 15.58 -20.32 8.33
C GLU A 69 15.11 -18.87 8.14
N PRO A 70 13.85 -18.55 8.45
CA PRO A 70 13.35 -17.19 8.36
C PRO A 70 14.15 -16.23 9.24
N ARG A 71 14.49 -15.06 8.72
CA ARG A 71 15.24 -14.04 9.46
C ARG A 71 14.30 -12.90 9.88
N PRO A 72 14.09 -12.66 11.18
CA PRO A 72 13.28 -11.55 11.67
C PRO A 72 13.84 -10.19 11.23
N ILE A 73 12.93 -9.26 10.90
CA ILE A 73 13.26 -7.86 10.61
C ILE A 73 13.07 -7.08 11.91
N SER A 74 14.17 -6.54 12.47
CA SER A 74 14.19 -5.99 13.83
C SER A 74 13.25 -4.79 14.01
N SER A 75 13.13 -3.96 12.98
CA SER A 75 12.27 -2.77 12.95
C SER A 75 10.81 -3.07 12.59
N MET A 76 10.48 -4.34 12.29
CA MET A 76 9.12 -4.77 11.92
C MET A 76 8.72 -6.03 12.70
N PRO A 77 8.33 -5.91 13.98
CA PRO A 77 7.98 -7.06 14.82
C PRO A 77 6.95 -7.98 14.16
N GLY A 78 7.27 -9.28 14.05
CA GLY A 78 6.41 -10.27 13.40
C GLY A 78 6.60 -10.43 11.90
N VAL A 79 7.31 -9.53 11.23
CA VAL A 79 7.66 -9.65 9.81
C VAL A 79 9.04 -10.27 9.66
N VAL A 80 9.20 -11.15 8.67
CA VAL A 80 10.45 -11.88 8.43
C VAL A 80 10.86 -11.82 6.97
N GLN A 81 12.15 -12.01 6.69
CA GLN A 81 12.59 -12.48 5.39
C GLN A 81 12.44 -14.01 5.37
N HIS A 82 11.69 -14.50 4.43
CA HIS A 82 11.39 -15.92 4.28
C HIS A 82 12.50 -16.68 3.53
N THR A 83 12.63 -17.98 3.80
CA THR A 83 13.14 -18.94 2.83
C THR A 83 12.06 -19.26 1.80
N LEU A 84 12.38 -19.89 0.68
CA LEU A 84 11.36 -20.35 -0.29
C LEU A 84 10.31 -21.27 0.38
N ASP A 85 10.73 -22.18 1.25
CA ASP A 85 9.81 -23.12 1.92
C ASP A 85 8.86 -22.44 2.89
N THR A 86 9.33 -21.46 3.66
CA THR A 86 8.47 -20.73 4.60
C THR A 86 7.61 -19.70 3.89
N LEU A 87 8.07 -19.13 2.75
CA LEU A 87 7.28 -18.27 1.89
C LEU A 87 6.04 -19.00 1.34
N ARG A 88 6.24 -20.21 0.79
CA ARG A 88 5.15 -21.06 0.27
C ARG A 88 4.07 -21.29 1.32
N LYS A 89 4.47 -21.68 2.55
CA LYS A 89 3.54 -21.90 3.66
C LYS A 89 2.78 -20.64 4.03
N ALA A 90 3.47 -19.51 4.16
CA ALA A 90 2.84 -18.26 4.50
C ALA A 90 1.91 -17.74 3.40
N ALA A 91 2.18 -18.03 2.12
CA ALA A 91 1.29 -17.72 1.02
C ALA A 91 0.00 -18.57 1.06
N VAL A 92 0.10 -19.85 1.41
CA VAL A 92 -1.08 -20.72 1.64
C VAL A 92 -1.90 -20.20 2.83
N GLU A 93 -1.26 -19.80 3.93
CA GLU A 93 -1.96 -19.21 5.08
C GLU A 93 -2.69 -17.90 4.70
N ALA A 94 -2.11 -17.10 3.82
CA ALA A 94 -2.74 -15.88 3.30
C ALA A 94 -3.98 -16.21 2.44
N ALA A 95 -3.88 -17.20 1.55
CA ALA A 95 -4.98 -17.70 0.74
C ALA A 95 -6.11 -18.26 1.63
N ASP A 96 -5.78 -19.13 2.59
CA ASP A 96 -6.73 -19.69 3.56
C ASP A 96 -7.41 -18.61 4.41
N ALA A 97 -6.72 -17.52 4.71
CA ALA A 97 -7.30 -16.37 5.40
C ALA A 97 -8.26 -15.55 4.53
N GLY A 98 -8.29 -15.80 3.22
CA GLY A 98 -9.15 -15.13 2.23
C GLY A 98 -8.59 -13.78 1.79
N LEU A 99 -7.26 -13.57 1.88
CA LEU A 99 -6.62 -12.38 1.32
C LEU A 99 -6.72 -12.38 -0.21
N ALA A 100 -6.72 -11.19 -0.81
CA ALA A 100 -6.73 -11.06 -2.26
C ALA A 100 -5.44 -11.58 -2.90
N GLY A 101 -4.29 -11.36 -2.25
CA GLY A 101 -3.01 -11.73 -2.80
C GLY A 101 -1.83 -11.45 -1.88
N VAL A 102 -0.67 -11.77 -2.41
CA VAL A 102 0.63 -11.47 -1.81
C VAL A 102 1.48 -10.63 -2.77
N MET A 103 2.25 -9.68 -2.25
CA MET A 103 3.23 -8.89 -3.01
C MET A 103 4.63 -9.33 -2.62
N LEU A 104 5.38 -9.87 -3.57
CA LEU A 104 6.69 -10.49 -3.35
C LEU A 104 7.83 -9.51 -3.61
N PHE A 105 8.78 -9.46 -2.67
CA PHE A 105 10.04 -8.72 -2.75
C PHE A 105 11.19 -9.72 -2.62
N GLY A 106 12.07 -9.76 -3.62
CA GLY A 106 13.23 -10.65 -3.65
C GLY A 106 14.49 -9.96 -3.12
N VAL A 107 15.21 -10.61 -2.21
CA VAL A 107 16.47 -10.11 -1.67
C VAL A 107 17.59 -11.04 -2.10
N PRO A 108 18.34 -10.72 -3.16
CA PRO A 108 19.43 -11.54 -3.65
C PRO A 108 20.65 -11.46 -2.72
N GLU A 109 21.49 -12.50 -2.74
CA GLU A 109 22.75 -12.55 -2.00
C GLU A 109 23.80 -11.61 -2.61
N HIS A 110 23.81 -11.50 -3.95
CA HIS A 110 24.72 -10.65 -4.70
C HIS A 110 23.98 -9.49 -5.35
N LYS A 111 24.52 -8.30 -5.15
CA LYS A 111 24.04 -7.05 -5.75
C LYS A 111 25.16 -6.40 -6.56
N ASP A 112 24.81 -5.77 -7.66
CA ASP A 112 25.76 -5.01 -8.48
C ASP A 112 25.18 -3.65 -8.92
N ALA A 113 26.00 -2.84 -9.59
CA ALA A 113 25.59 -1.50 -10.00
C ALA A 113 24.45 -1.46 -11.03
N ARG A 114 24.14 -2.57 -11.69
CA ARG A 114 23.07 -2.69 -12.69
C ARG A 114 21.85 -3.42 -12.16
N GLY A 115 21.93 -4.06 -10.98
CA GLY A 115 20.88 -4.91 -10.46
C GLY A 115 20.68 -6.17 -11.31
N SER A 116 21.75 -6.76 -11.86
CA SER A 116 21.64 -7.84 -12.87
C SER A 116 20.92 -9.08 -12.37
N ALA A 117 20.93 -9.34 -11.06
CA ALA A 117 20.16 -10.43 -10.45
C ALA A 117 18.63 -10.26 -10.59
N ALA A 118 18.14 -9.06 -10.92
CA ALA A 118 16.73 -8.81 -11.22
C ALA A 118 16.25 -9.47 -12.52
N LEU A 119 17.17 -9.75 -13.43
CA LEU A 119 16.90 -10.38 -14.73
C LEU A 119 17.31 -11.86 -14.77
N ASP A 120 17.71 -12.43 -13.62
CA ASP A 120 18.06 -13.85 -13.55
C ASP A 120 16.78 -14.71 -13.51
N PRO A 121 16.51 -15.56 -14.51
CA PRO A 121 15.34 -16.44 -14.52
C PRO A 121 15.35 -17.47 -13.40
N ASP A 122 16.50 -17.78 -12.83
CA ASP A 122 16.66 -18.67 -11.68
C ASP A 122 16.89 -17.90 -10.37
N GLY A 123 16.87 -16.56 -10.43
CA GLY A 123 17.03 -15.68 -9.28
C GLY A 123 15.91 -15.82 -8.25
N ILE A 124 16.18 -15.35 -7.03
CA ILE A 124 15.31 -15.58 -5.86
C ILE A 124 13.87 -15.11 -6.07
N LEU A 125 13.63 -13.98 -6.75
CA LEU A 125 12.28 -13.47 -6.97
C LEU A 125 11.52 -14.31 -8.00
N ALA A 126 12.13 -14.65 -9.13
CA ALA A 126 11.51 -15.51 -10.13
C ALA A 126 11.23 -16.93 -9.56
N ALA A 127 12.15 -17.48 -8.79
CA ALA A 127 11.95 -18.74 -8.08
C ALA A 127 10.79 -18.66 -7.06
N ALA A 128 10.68 -17.55 -6.34
CA ALA A 128 9.61 -17.31 -5.38
C ALA A 128 8.23 -17.18 -6.05
N ILE A 129 8.15 -16.44 -7.17
CA ILE A 129 6.90 -16.33 -7.96
C ILE A 129 6.43 -17.72 -8.39
N ARG A 130 7.31 -18.52 -9.02
CA ARG A 130 6.96 -19.89 -9.43
C ARG A 130 6.52 -20.76 -8.26
N ALA A 131 7.25 -20.73 -7.15
CA ALA A 131 6.98 -21.53 -5.99
C ALA A 131 5.63 -21.19 -5.35
N VAL A 132 5.34 -19.89 -5.16
CA VAL A 132 4.07 -19.43 -4.59
C VAL A 132 2.91 -19.70 -5.56
N ARG A 133 3.09 -19.42 -6.85
CA ARG A 133 2.08 -19.70 -7.88
C ARG A 133 1.67 -21.18 -7.93
N GLN A 134 2.62 -22.08 -7.77
CA GLN A 134 2.37 -23.51 -7.74
C GLN A 134 1.52 -23.93 -6.52
N GLU A 135 1.69 -23.26 -5.37
CA GLU A 135 0.95 -23.59 -4.14
C GLU A 135 -0.47 -23.01 -4.13
N VAL A 136 -0.62 -21.72 -4.53
CA VAL A 136 -1.89 -21.02 -4.35
C VAL A 136 -2.77 -21.00 -5.60
N GLY A 137 -2.22 -21.36 -6.75
CA GLY A 137 -2.97 -21.34 -8.02
C GLY A 137 -3.58 -19.96 -8.30
N ASP A 138 -4.85 -19.93 -8.67
CA ASP A 138 -5.63 -18.71 -8.94
C ASP A 138 -6.47 -18.25 -7.72
N GLU A 139 -6.36 -18.93 -6.57
CA GLU A 139 -7.15 -18.60 -5.38
C GLU A 139 -6.60 -17.39 -4.61
N CYS A 140 -5.31 -17.08 -4.83
CA CYS A 140 -4.64 -15.93 -4.24
C CYS A 140 -3.71 -15.30 -5.28
N LEU A 141 -3.83 -14.00 -5.50
CA LEU A 141 -3.01 -13.31 -6.50
C LEU A 141 -1.53 -13.32 -6.09
N VAL A 142 -0.68 -13.77 -6.99
CA VAL A 142 0.77 -13.61 -6.87
C VAL A 142 1.16 -12.34 -7.60
N MET A 143 1.62 -11.36 -6.83
CA MET A 143 2.07 -10.06 -7.33
C MET A 143 3.56 -9.91 -7.07
N SER A 144 4.27 -9.22 -7.94
CA SER A 144 5.71 -9.02 -7.83
C SER A 144 6.09 -7.55 -7.98
N ASP A 145 6.97 -7.07 -7.14
CA ASP A 145 7.54 -5.73 -7.27
C ASP A 145 8.48 -5.65 -8.48
N VAL A 146 8.39 -4.59 -9.26
CA VAL A 146 9.31 -4.28 -10.36
C VAL A 146 10.09 -3.04 -9.98
N CYS A 147 11.25 -3.26 -9.39
CA CYS A 147 12.18 -2.24 -8.94
C CYS A 147 13.60 -2.81 -8.86
N LEU A 148 14.61 -1.97 -8.90
CA LEU A 148 16.01 -2.40 -8.81
C LEU A 148 16.63 -2.17 -7.43
N ASP A 149 15.95 -1.55 -6.47
CA ASP A 149 16.58 -1.17 -5.20
C ASP A 149 16.94 -2.36 -4.29
N GLU A 150 16.31 -3.50 -4.47
CA GLU A 150 16.70 -4.77 -3.84
C GLU A 150 17.94 -5.38 -4.47
N PHE A 151 18.21 -5.09 -5.75
CA PHE A 151 19.20 -5.74 -6.59
C PHE A 151 20.47 -4.89 -6.84
N THR A 152 20.38 -3.57 -6.64
CA THR A 152 21.52 -2.67 -6.84
C THR A 152 22.39 -2.54 -5.58
N ASP A 153 23.70 -2.48 -5.76
CA ASP A 153 24.68 -2.30 -4.69
C ASP A 153 24.67 -0.89 -4.07
N HIS A 154 24.12 0.08 -4.78
CA HIS A 154 23.93 1.46 -4.34
C HIS A 154 22.52 1.73 -3.78
N GLY A 155 21.56 0.79 -3.90
CA GLY A 155 20.21 0.87 -3.33
C GLY A 155 19.26 1.90 -3.97
N HIS A 156 19.59 2.46 -5.14
CA HIS A 156 18.62 3.25 -5.92
C HIS A 156 17.70 2.34 -6.74
N CYS A 157 16.52 2.86 -7.07
CA CYS A 157 15.50 2.12 -7.83
C CYS A 157 15.84 1.94 -9.31
N GLY A 158 16.91 2.55 -9.82
CA GLY A 158 17.36 2.46 -11.21
C GLY A 158 18.87 2.46 -11.33
N VAL A 159 19.37 2.21 -12.53
CA VAL A 159 20.80 2.29 -12.86
C VAL A 159 21.29 3.73 -12.79
N LEU A 160 22.55 3.92 -12.45
CA LEU A 160 23.12 5.27 -12.31
C LEU A 160 23.89 5.69 -13.56
N THR A 161 23.77 6.98 -13.91
CA THR A 161 24.66 7.64 -14.85
C THR A 161 26.07 7.75 -14.29
N SER A 162 27.02 8.17 -15.11
CA SER A 162 28.38 8.46 -14.67
C SER A 162 28.48 9.60 -13.64
N THR A 163 27.42 10.41 -13.50
CA THR A 163 27.32 11.50 -12.51
C THR A 163 26.63 11.08 -11.21
N GLY A 164 26.19 9.82 -11.10
CA GLY A 164 25.54 9.27 -9.90
C GLY A 164 24.04 9.61 -9.78
N THR A 165 23.42 10.11 -10.84
CA THR A 165 21.95 10.28 -10.93
C THR A 165 21.32 9.05 -11.56
N VAL A 166 20.05 8.75 -11.24
CA VAL A 166 19.34 7.66 -11.89
C VAL A 166 19.12 7.99 -13.37
N ASP A 167 19.48 7.05 -14.24
CA ASP A 167 19.22 7.06 -15.67
C ASP A 167 17.82 6.48 -15.91
N ASN A 168 16.84 7.34 -16.18
CA ASN A 168 15.45 6.97 -16.37
C ASN A 168 15.27 5.96 -17.49
N ASP A 169 15.77 6.32 -18.69
CA ASP A 169 15.49 5.58 -19.91
C ASP A 169 16.15 4.19 -19.91
N ALA A 170 17.39 4.12 -19.46
CA ALA A 170 18.07 2.83 -19.27
C ALA A 170 17.41 1.96 -18.18
N THR A 171 16.76 2.57 -17.19
CA THR A 171 16.07 1.85 -16.13
C THR A 171 14.76 1.24 -16.61
N ILE A 172 13.93 1.98 -17.36
CA ILE A 172 12.63 1.45 -17.84
C ILE A 172 12.80 0.29 -18.82
N GLU A 173 13.91 0.24 -19.58
CA GLU A 173 14.26 -0.93 -20.42
C GLU A 173 14.47 -2.19 -19.58
N ILE A 174 15.10 -2.06 -18.42
CA ILE A 174 15.30 -3.18 -17.48
C ILE A 174 13.97 -3.56 -16.83
N TYR A 175 13.13 -2.60 -16.44
CA TYR A 175 11.81 -2.86 -15.87
C TYR A 175 10.90 -3.62 -16.83
N ALA A 176 10.94 -3.28 -18.12
CA ALA A 176 10.21 -4.01 -19.15
C ALA A 176 10.63 -5.50 -19.20
N GLN A 177 11.96 -5.77 -19.16
CA GLN A 177 12.48 -7.14 -19.12
C GLN A 177 12.13 -7.88 -17.82
N MET A 178 12.21 -7.19 -16.66
CA MET A 178 11.78 -7.77 -15.37
C MET A 178 10.31 -8.17 -15.41
N ALA A 179 9.44 -7.30 -15.92
CA ALA A 179 8.01 -7.58 -15.98
C ALA A 179 7.69 -8.82 -16.83
N VAL A 180 8.35 -8.98 -17.97
CA VAL A 180 8.22 -10.18 -18.82
C VAL A 180 8.71 -11.43 -18.07
N LEU A 181 9.88 -11.34 -17.41
CA LEU A 181 10.41 -12.45 -16.61
C LEU A 181 9.45 -12.86 -15.47
N HIS A 182 8.85 -11.88 -14.79
CA HIS A 182 7.88 -12.14 -13.72
C HIS A 182 6.58 -12.75 -14.26
N ALA A 183 6.13 -12.33 -15.44
CA ALA A 183 4.98 -12.91 -16.12
C ALA A 183 5.26 -14.38 -16.50
N GLU A 184 6.41 -14.68 -17.09
CA GLU A 184 6.86 -16.03 -17.41
C GLU A 184 7.01 -16.93 -16.17
N ALA A 185 7.40 -16.34 -15.03
CA ALA A 185 7.44 -17.04 -13.74
C ALA A 185 6.04 -17.30 -13.14
N GLY A 186 4.97 -16.70 -13.67
CA GLY A 186 3.59 -16.91 -13.27
C GLY A 186 2.98 -15.82 -12.37
N SER A 187 3.55 -14.61 -12.37
CA SER A 187 2.93 -13.47 -11.69
C SER A 187 1.60 -13.10 -12.34
N HIS A 188 0.55 -12.87 -11.54
CA HIS A 188 -0.73 -12.39 -12.05
C HIS A 188 -0.72 -10.89 -12.30
N MET A 189 0.12 -10.17 -11.57
CA MET A 189 0.19 -8.72 -11.60
C MET A 189 1.60 -8.25 -11.26
N VAL A 190 2.10 -7.27 -11.97
CA VAL A 190 3.39 -6.64 -11.70
C VAL A 190 3.19 -5.25 -11.10
N GLY A 191 4.05 -4.86 -10.16
CA GLY A 191 3.96 -3.60 -9.43
C GLY A 191 5.18 -2.71 -9.68
N PRO A 192 5.22 -1.88 -10.75
CA PRO A 192 6.34 -0.97 -10.97
C PRO A 192 6.42 0.09 -9.88
N SER A 193 7.45 0.01 -9.05
CA SER A 193 7.59 0.85 -7.86
C SER A 193 8.73 1.87 -7.92
N GLY A 194 9.39 1.99 -9.06
CA GLY A 194 10.60 2.81 -9.24
C GLY A 194 10.33 4.31 -9.41
N MET A 195 9.14 4.71 -9.82
CA MET A 195 8.80 6.10 -10.15
C MET A 195 9.63 6.66 -11.32
N MET A 196 9.87 5.83 -12.33
CA MET A 196 10.51 6.28 -13.57
C MET A 196 9.45 6.77 -14.55
N ASP A 197 9.75 7.89 -15.21
CA ASP A 197 8.87 8.42 -16.26
C ASP A 197 8.70 7.38 -17.37
N GLY A 198 7.45 7.06 -17.74
CA GLY A 198 7.16 6.09 -18.80
C GLY A 198 7.27 4.61 -18.41
N GLN A 199 7.54 4.29 -17.15
CA GLN A 199 7.74 2.90 -16.71
C GLN A 199 6.52 2.00 -16.99
N VAL A 200 5.29 2.50 -16.80
CA VAL A 200 4.05 1.73 -17.02
C VAL A 200 3.89 1.41 -18.49
N GLY A 201 4.09 2.39 -19.37
CA GLY A 201 4.01 2.19 -20.83
C GLY A 201 5.02 1.20 -21.37
N ALA A 202 6.29 1.29 -20.94
CA ALA A 202 7.34 0.37 -21.34
C ALA A 202 7.04 -1.08 -20.89
N ILE A 203 6.53 -1.25 -19.66
CA ILE A 203 6.12 -2.55 -19.12
C ILE A 203 4.92 -3.11 -19.88
N ARG A 204 3.89 -2.30 -20.15
CA ARG A 204 2.68 -2.75 -20.87
C ARG A 204 3.02 -3.20 -22.29
N GLU A 205 3.82 -2.40 -23.00
CA GLU A 205 4.27 -2.74 -24.36
C GLU A 205 5.05 -4.06 -24.37
N ALA A 206 5.96 -4.27 -23.42
CA ALA A 206 6.77 -5.49 -23.33
C ALA A 206 5.93 -6.73 -22.99
N LEU A 207 5.00 -6.62 -22.04
CA LEU A 207 4.08 -7.70 -21.67
C LEU A 207 3.20 -8.09 -22.87
N ASP A 208 2.64 -7.11 -23.58
CA ASP A 208 1.80 -7.38 -24.76
C ASP A 208 2.61 -8.04 -25.88
N ALA A 209 3.81 -7.54 -26.14
CA ALA A 209 4.70 -8.11 -27.17
C ALA A 209 5.17 -9.54 -26.84
N SER A 210 5.30 -9.88 -25.56
CA SER A 210 5.67 -11.24 -25.12
C SER A 210 4.49 -12.23 -25.08
N GLY A 211 3.26 -11.75 -25.33
CA GLY A 211 2.05 -12.57 -25.25
C GLY A 211 1.48 -12.68 -23.82
N ALA A 212 1.95 -11.87 -22.88
CA ALA A 212 1.49 -11.80 -21.49
C ALA A 212 0.48 -10.65 -21.26
N SER A 213 -0.40 -10.40 -22.22
CA SER A 213 -1.40 -9.32 -22.18
C SER A 213 -2.39 -9.42 -21.02
N ASP A 214 -2.56 -10.62 -20.44
CA ASP A 214 -3.45 -10.86 -19.31
C ASP A 214 -2.79 -10.51 -17.95
N VAL A 215 -1.49 -10.22 -17.92
CA VAL A 215 -0.81 -9.79 -16.68
C VAL A 215 -1.12 -8.32 -16.41
N ALA A 216 -1.74 -8.07 -15.26
CA ALA A 216 -2.16 -6.73 -14.86
C ALA A 216 -0.98 -5.89 -14.32
N ILE A 217 -1.14 -4.55 -14.34
CA ILE A 217 -0.18 -3.60 -13.79
C ILE A 217 -0.81 -2.84 -12.62
N LEU A 218 -0.26 -3.03 -11.40
CA LEU A 218 -0.50 -2.22 -10.23
C LEU A 218 0.54 -1.10 -10.18
N ALA A 219 0.24 0.05 -10.74
CA ALA A 219 1.17 1.16 -10.82
C ALA A 219 1.32 1.87 -9.47
N TYR A 220 2.56 2.07 -9.02
CA TYR A 220 2.86 2.93 -7.86
C TYR A 220 2.84 4.40 -8.30
N SER A 221 1.74 4.84 -8.88
CA SER A 221 1.58 6.14 -9.54
C SER A 221 1.87 7.31 -8.62
N VAL A 222 1.60 7.16 -7.31
CA VAL A 222 1.81 8.18 -6.31
C VAL A 222 2.71 7.65 -5.20
N LYS A 223 4.02 7.76 -5.38
CA LYS A 223 5.00 7.33 -4.37
C LYS A 223 5.85 8.50 -3.91
N TYR A 224 5.59 8.96 -2.69
CA TYR A 224 6.30 10.07 -2.08
C TYR A 224 7.66 9.68 -1.51
N ALA A 225 8.61 10.61 -1.54
CA ALA A 225 9.88 10.49 -0.81
C ALA A 225 9.60 10.61 0.71
N SER A 226 9.40 9.48 1.36
CA SER A 226 8.90 9.42 2.72
C SER A 226 9.94 8.97 3.74
N ALA A 227 9.87 9.55 4.95
CA ALA A 227 10.62 9.10 6.12
C ALA A 227 10.14 7.72 6.63
N PHE A 228 8.91 7.31 6.27
CA PHE A 228 8.31 6.07 6.73
C PHE A 228 8.77 4.80 5.98
N TYR A 229 9.80 4.90 5.13
CA TYR A 229 10.41 3.74 4.46
C TYR A 229 11.61 3.14 5.21
N GLY A 230 11.95 3.68 6.39
CA GLY A 230 13.11 3.20 7.16
C GLY A 230 13.14 1.68 7.36
N PRO A 231 12.09 1.07 7.94
CA PRO A 231 12.07 -0.37 8.18
C PRO A 231 12.09 -1.24 6.90
N PHE A 232 11.54 -0.75 5.79
CA PHE A 232 11.63 -1.44 4.50
C PHE A 232 13.09 -1.57 4.02
N ARG A 233 13.92 -0.55 4.25
CA ARG A 233 15.34 -0.61 3.88
C ARG A 233 16.08 -1.73 4.60
N GLU A 234 15.75 -1.97 5.87
CA GLU A 234 16.26 -3.13 6.61
C GLU A 234 15.75 -4.45 5.99
N ALA A 235 14.45 -4.49 5.68
CA ALA A 235 13.79 -5.67 5.12
C ALA A 235 14.39 -6.17 3.81
N VAL A 236 14.91 -5.26 2.97
CA VAL A 236 15.54 -5.58 1.67
C VAL A 236 17.07 -5.46 1.70
N ALA A 237 17.66 -5.31 2.89
CA ALA A 237 19.11 -5.12 3.06
C ALA A 237 19.64 -4.02 2.13
N SER A 238 18.98 -2.85 2.09
CA SER A 238 19.32 -1.74 1.22
C SER A 238 20.61 -1.07 1.65
N SER A 239 21.50 -0.83 0.68
CA SER A 239 22.75 -0.07 0.83
C SER A 239 22.60 1.42 0.55
N LEU A 240 21.36 1.93 0.41
CA LEU A 240 21.09 3.31 -0.01
C LEU A 240 21.84 4.35 0.84
N SER A 241 22.70 5.11 0.18
CA SER A 241 23.30 6.34 0.71
C SER A 241 22.66 7.55 0.01
N GLY A 242 22.21 8.54 0.79
CA GLY A 242 21.53 9.71 0.25
C GLY A 242 19.99 9.60 0.31
N ASN A 243 19.32 10.04 -0.75
CA ASN A 243 17.86 10.07 -0.83
C ASN A 243 17.35 9.78 -2.25
N ARG A 244 16.03 9.65 -2.38
CA ARG A 244 15.35 9.33 -3.66
C ARG A 244 14.48 10.49 -4.18
N LYS A 245 14.75 11.72 -3.73
CA LYS A 245 13.93 12.91 -4.05
C LYS A 245 13.99 13.35 -5.52
N THR A 246 14.92 12.80 -6.30
CA THR A 246 15.04 13.11 -7.73
C THR A 246 14.04 12.34 -8.58
N TYR A 247 13.40 11.29 -8.02
CA TYR A 247 12.40 10.49 -8.74
C TYR A 247 11.18 10.10 -7.90
N GLN A 248 11.22 10.17 -6.56
CA GLN A 248 10.03 10.06 -5.72
C GLN A 248 9.44 11.45 -5.45
N GLN A 249 8.13 11.55 -5.41
CA GLN A 249 7.38 12.80 -5.32
C GLN A 249 7.67 13.56 -4.01
N ASP A 250 7.57 14.89 -4.07
CA ASP A 250 7.69 15.74 -2.88
C ASP A 250 6.40 15.64 -2.05
N PRO A 251 6.50 15.34 -0.73
CA PRO A 251 5.34 15.28 0.18
C PRO A 251 4.48 16.55 0.23
N ALA A 252 4.99 17.70 -0.23
CA ALA A 252 4.24 18.94 -0.29
C ALA A 252 3.28 19.04 -1.48
N ASN A 253 3.36 18.11 -2.46
CA ASN A 253 2.68 18.24 -3.74
C ASN A 253 1.55 17.21 -3.91
N ILE A 254 0.31 17.66 -4.11
CA ILE A 254 -0.82 16.82 -4.47
C ILE A 254 -1.14 16.89 -5.98
N ARG A 255 -0.94 18.05 -6.62
CA ARG A 255 -1.23 18.20 -8.05
C ARG A 255 -0.31 17.39 -8.94
N GLU A 256 0.94 17.19 -8.51
CA GLU A 256 1.89 16.30 -9.15
C GLU A 256 1.37 14.85 -9.10
N ALA A 257 0.85 14.40 -7.95
CA ALA A 257 0.28 13.09 -7.78
C ALA A 257 -0.85 12.79 -8.79
N LEU A 258 -1.79 13.72 -8.99
CA LEU A 258 -2.87 13.57 -9.96
C LEU A 258 -2.36 13.53 -11.41
N ARG A 259 -1.29 14.29 -11.70
CA ARG A 259 -0.65 14.25 -13.01
C ARG A 259 0.02 12.90 -13.28
N GLU A 260 0.75 12.35 -12.33
CA GLU A 260 1.39 11.03 -12.45
C GLU A 260 0.34 9.93 -12.64
N VAL A 261 -0.75 9.98 -11.87
CA VAL A 261 -1.89 9.06 -12.05
C VAL A 261 -2.44 9.13 -13.47
N ALA A 262 -2.68 10.33 -14.00
CA ALA A 262 -3.21 10.50 -15.36
C ALA A 262 -2.27 9.91 -16.42
N LEU A 263 -0.95 10.08 -16.25
CA LEU A 263 0.06 9.52 -17.16
C LEU A 263 0.09 7.99 -17.09
N ASP A 264 0.07 7.41 -15.89
CA ASP A 264 0.07 5.95 -15.72
C ASP A 264 -1.21 5.30 -16.27
N VAL A 265 -2.37 5.96 -16.10
CA VAL A 265 -3.64 5.51 -16.69
C VAL A 265 -3.56 5.53 -18.21
N GLU A 266 -3.05 6.60 -18.81
CA GLU A 266 -2.85 6.70 -20.28
C GLU A 266 -1.88 5.62 -20.80
N GLN A 267 -0.87 5.25 -19.99
CA GLN A 267 0.11 4.23 -20.31
C GLN A 267 -0.38 2.79 -20.09
N GLY A 268 -1.56 2.59 -19.55
CA GLY A 268 -2.19 1.27 -19.42
C GLY A 268 -2.07 0.63 -18.03
N ALA A 269 -2.02 1.42 -16.96
CA ALA A 269 -2.18 0.91 -15.60
C ALA A 269 -3.60 0.32 -15.41
N ASP A 270 -3.71 -0.82 -14.74
CA ASP A 270 -5.00 -1.44 -14.38
C ASP A 270 -5.46 -1.01 -12.98
N ILE A 271 -4.52 -0.74 -12.08
CA ILE A 271 -4.75 -0.25 -10.72
C ILE A 271 -3.72 0.84 -10.45
N VAL A 272 -4.13 1.95 -9.84
CA VAL A 272 -3.24 3.04 -9.41
C VAL A 272 -3.10 3.03 -7.90
N MET A 273 -1.90 3.32 -7.38
CA MET A 273 -1.61 3.22 -5.96
C MET A 273 -1.01 4.49 -5.37
N VAL A 274 -1.46 4.83 -4.15
CA VAL A 274 -0.87 5.86 -3.30
C VAL A 274 0.00 5.22 -2.22
N LYS A 275 1.25 5.68 -2.09
CA LYS A 275 2.26 5.20 -1.12
C LYS A 275 3.07 6.38 -0.56
N PRO A 276 3.09 6.59 0.77
CA PRO A 276 2.41 5.89 1.86
C PRO A 276 0.91 6.16 1.95
N ALA A 277 0.19 5.53 2.91
CA ALA A 277 -1.25 5.67 3.06
C ALA A 277 -1.66 6.66 4.17
N LEU A 278 -1.19 6.46 5.42
CA LEU A 278 -1.74 7.15 6.59
C LEU A 278 -1.56 8.68 6.56
N GLY A 279 -0.39 9.14 6.17
CA GLY A 279 -0.10 10.57 6.06
C GLY A 279 -0.68 11.22 4.80
N TYR A 280 -1.36 10.44 3.93
CA TYR A 280 -1.78 10.83 2.57
C TYR A 280 -3.21 10.42 2.25
N LEU A 281 -4.09 10.33 3.27
CA LEU A 281 -5.50 9.97 3.08
C LEU A 281 -6.26 11.01 2.23
N ASP A 282 -5.85 12.25 2.26
CA ASP A 282 -6.34 13.32 1.39
C ASP A 282 -5.97 13.07 -0.07
N VAL A 283 -4.74 12.59 -0.33
CA VAL A 283 -4.28 12.20 -1.66
C VAL A 283 -5.02 10.95 -2.16
N VAL A 284 -5.19 9.94 -1.30
CA VAL A 284 -6.02 8.75 -1.62
C VAL A 284 -7.43 9.18 -2.04
N ARG A 285 -8.02 10.14 -1.30
CA ARG A 285 -9.34 10.67 -1.61
C ARG A 285 -9.36 11.41 -2.94
N ALA A 286 -8.38 12.27 -3.19
CA ALA A 286 -8.28 13.03 -4.43
C ALA A 286 -8.11 12.11 -5.65
N VAL A 287 -7.22 11.10 -5.56
CA VAL A 287 -7.04 10.11 -6.63
C VAL A 287 -8.34 9.33 -6.88
N ARG A 288 -9.03 8.88 -5.81
CA ARG A 288 -10.30 8.16 -5.95
C ARG A 288 -11.39 8.98 -6.65
N GLU A 289 -11.39 10.29 -6.48
CA GLU A 289 -12.35 11.20 -7.13
C GLU A 289 -11.99 11.53 -8.59
N ASP A 290 -10.73 11.30 -8.98
CA ASP A 290 -10.17 11.66 -10.29
C ASP A 290 -10.16 10.49 -11.29
N VAL A 291 -10.22 9.22 -10.83
CA VAL A 291 -10.11 8.03 -11.69
C VAL A 291 -11.27 7.07 -11.54
N ASP A 292 -11.58 6.37 -12.65
CA ASP A 292 -12.53 5.25 -12.68
C ASP A 292 -11.87 3.90 -12.38
N LEU A 293 -10.52 3.83 -12.36
CA LEU A 293 -9.77 2.62 -12.01
C LEU A 293 -9.86 2.31 -10.52
N PRO A 294 -9.64 1.05 -10.11
CA PRO A 294 -9.43 0.71 -8.71
C PRO A 294 -8.24 1.46 -8.14
N VAL A 295 -8.38 1.96 -6.90
CA VAL A 295 -7.34 2.67 -6.17
C VAL A 295 -6.77 1.78 -5.08
N ALA A 296 -5.47 1.56 -5.10
CA ALA A 296 -4.74 0.91 -4.03
C ALA A 296 -4.07 1.93 -3.10
N ALA A 297 -3.82 1.53 -1.85
CA ALA A 297 -3.02 2.31 -0.92
C ALA A 297 -2.07 1.39 -0.15
N TYR A 298 -0.82 1.84 0.05
CA TYR A 298 0.17 1.06 0.77
C TYR A 298 0.37 1.59 2.20
N ASN A 299 -0.09 0.81 3.17
CA ASN A 299 0.24 1.01 4.57
C ASN A 299 1.68 0.52 4.81
N VAL A 300 2.62 1.45 4.82
CA VAL A 300 4.05 1.17 4.71
C VAL A 300 4.70 0.75 6.03
N SER A 301 5.93 0.28 5.92
CA SER A 301 6.71 -0.30 7.01
C SER A 301 6.89 0.62 8.22
N GLY A 302 7.11 1.93 8.02
CA GLY A 302 7.22 2.89 9.11
C GLY A 302 5.88 3.18 9.79
N GLU A 303 4.78 3.17 9.04
CA GLU A 303 3.44 3.30 9.61
C GLU A 303 3.09 2.07 10.47
N TYR A 304 3.43 0.88 9.98
CA TYR A 304 3.37 -0.37 10.73
C TYR A 304 4.19 -0.28 12.02
N ALA A 305 5.47 0.05 11.92
CA ALA A 305 6.40 0.10 13.05
C ALA A 305 5.98 1.11 14.13
N MET A 306 5.40 2.26 13.75
CA MET A 306 4.89 3.26 14.70
C MET A 306 3.78 2.69 15.59
N VAL A 307 2.81 1.99 15.00
CA VAL A 307 1.69 1.39 15.75
C VAL A 307 2.18 0.25 16.63
N GLU A 308 3.03 -0.64 16.09
CA GLU A 308 3.61 -1.75 16.88
C GLU A 308 4.43 -1.24 18.07
N ALA A 309 5.26 -0.20 17.87
CA ALA A 309 6.04 0.39 18.94
C ALA A 309 5.15 1.05 20.02
N ALA A 310 4.14 1.79 19.64
CA ALA A 310 3.21 2.40 20.58
C ALA A 310 2.39 1.35 21.35
N ALA A 311 1.99 0.29 20.68
CA ALA A 311 1.27 -0.83 21.29
C ALA A 311 2.15 -1.62 22.27
N ALA A 312 3.40 -1.91 21.90
CA ALA A 312 4.38 -2.60 22.77
C ALA A 312 4.66 -1.83 24.07
N ASN A 313 4.58 -0.47 24.01
CA ASN A 313 4.70 0.38 25.20
C ASN A 313 3.38 0.53 25.99
N GLY A 314 2.30 -0.10 25.54
CA GLY A 314 0.98 -0.01 26.20
C GLY A 314 0.28 1.35 26.05
N TRP A 315 0.73 2.21 25.13
CA TRP A 315 0.15 3.53 24.93
C TRP A 315 -1.15 3.49 24.11
N ILE A 316 -1.30 2.49 23.26
CA ILE A 316 -2.49 2.27 22.43
C ILE A 316 -2.90 0.80 22.47
N ASN A 317 -4.19 0.54 22.21
CA ASN A 317 -4.67 -0.82 21.95
C ASN A 317 -4.32 -1.22 20.53
N ARG A 318 -3.49 -2.25 20.35
CA ARG A 318 -2.97 -2.70 19.07
C ARG A 318 -4.08 -3.04 18.06
N ASP A 319 -4.98 -3.92 18.43
CA ASP A 319 -6.01 -4.44 17.52
C ASP A 319 -7.00 -3.33 17.10
N ALA A 320 -7.34 -2.46 18.05
CA ALA A 320 -8.19 -1.30 17.76
C ALA A 320 -7.48 -0.31 16.80
N ALA A 321 -6.18 -0.03 17.02
CA ALA A 321 -5.41 0.87 16.17
C ALA A 321 -5.22 0.32 14.75
N ILE A 322 -4.96 -0.98 14.60
CA ILE A 322 -4.87 -1.66 13.29
C ILE A 322 -6.22 -1.53 12.56
N ASN A 323 -7.32 -1.89 13.24
CA ASN A 323 -8.64 -1.83 12.62
C ASN A 323 -9.02 -0.39 12.21
N GLU A 324 -8.73 0.60 13.05
CA GLU A 324 -8.98 2.01 12.77
C GLU A 324 -8.14 2.50 11.59
N THR A 325 -6.85 2.14 11.54
CA THR A 325 -5.92 2.45 10.46
C THR A 325 -6.43 1.93 9.12
N LEU A 326 -6.67 0.63 9.02
CA LEU A 326 -7.13 0.00 7.78
C LEU A 326 -8.50 0.53 7.34
N THR A 327 -9.42 0.76 8.31
CA THR A 327 -10.72 1.36 8.04
C THR A 327 -10.58 2.79 7.53
N SER A 328 -9.64 3.59 8.05
CA SER A 328 -9.44 4.97 7.61
C SER A 328 -8.92 5.04 6.18
N ILE A 329 -8.02 4.14 5.80
CA ILE A 329 -7.51 4.02 4.43
C ILE A 329 -8.65 3.61 3.48
N ARG A 330 -9.46 2.60 3.87
CA ARG A 330 -10.64 2.19 3.08
C ARG A 330 -11.64 3.32 2.92
N ARG A 331 -11.93 4.06 3.99
CA ARG A 331 -12.86 5.20 4.01
C ARG A 331 -12.36 6.36 3.15
N ALA A 332 -11.05 6.56 3.03
CA ALA A 332 -10.47 7.57 2.14
C ALA A 332 -10.72 7.25 0.67
N GLY A 333 -10.94 5.96 0.31
CA GLY A 333 -11.31 5.57 -1.04
C GLY A 333 -10.49 4.43 -1.64
N ALA A 334 -9.53 3.86 -0.88
CA ALA A 334 -8.78 2.72 -1.36
C ALA A 334 -9.67 1.49 -1.54
N ASP A 335 -9.66 0.87 -2.71
CA ASP A 335 -10.33 -0.40 -3.00
C ASP A 335 -9.49 -1.58 -2.54
N VAL A 336 -8.16 -1.44 -2.62
CA VAL A 336 -7.16 -2.43 -2.25
C VAL A 336 -6.16 -1.81 -1.27
N ILE A 337 -5.77 -2.56 -0.24
CA ILE A 337 -4.80 -2.09 0.75
C ILE A 337 -3.65 -3.09 0.88
N LEU A 338 -2.44 -2.64 0.62
CA LEU A 338 -1.23 -3.40 0.95
C LEU A 338 -0.87 -3.11 2.41
N SER A 339 -0.77 -4.14 3.23
CA SER A 339 -0.44 -3.97 4.66
C SER A 339 0.23 -5.21 5.23
N TYR A 340 1.24 -5.01 6.06
CA TYR A 340 1.90 -6.08 6.82
C TYR A 340 0.99 -6.69 7.90
N TRP A 341 -0.11 -6.01 8.26
CA TRP A 341 -1.15 -6.56 9.14
C TRP A 341 -2.21 -7.42 8.43
N ALA A 342 -2.15 -7.53 7.10
CA ALA A 342 -3.22 -8.16 6.33
C ALA A 342 -3.61 -9.55 6.86
N LEU A 343 -2.62 -10.43 7.08
CA LEU A 343 -2.86 -11.79 7.56
C LEU A 343 -3.35 -11.81 9.01
N ASP A 344 -2.71 -11.08 9.91
CA ASP A 344 -3.07 -11.02 11.32
C ASP A 344 -4.49 -10.45 11.51
N TRP A 345 -4.82 -9.38 10.79
CA TRP A 345 -6.15 -8.79 10.78
C TRP A 345 -7.22 -9.77 10.25
N ALA A 346 -6.97 -10.44 9.14
CA ALA A 346 -7.91 -11.40 8.56
C ALA A 346 -8.14 -12.60 9.50
N GLN A 347 -7.08 -13.11 10.14
CA GLN A 347 -7.17 -14.17 11.13
C GLN A 347 -7.92 -13.72 12.40
N SER A 348 -7.79 -12.45 12.82
CA SER A 348 -8.48 -11.92 13.98
C SER A 348 -10.02 -11.95 13.83
N LEU A 349 -10.53 -11.81 12.60
CA LEU A 349 -11.96 -11.91 12.31
C LEU A 349 -12.55 -13.31 12.55
N ARG A 350 -11.71 -14.34 12.50
CA ARG A 350 -12.10 -15.74 12.71
C ARG A 350 -12.01 -16.18 14.17
N ARG A 351 -11.29 -15.40 15.00
CA ARG A 351 -11.22 -15.67 16.44
C ARG A 351 -12.61 -15.43 17.05
N PRO A 352 -13.18 -16.37 17.83
CA PRO A 352 -14.43 -16.10 18.55
C PRO A 352 -14.20 -14.84 19.39
N SER A 353 -15.13 -13.87 19.29
CA SER A 353 -15.09 -12.74 20.20
C SER A 353 -15.06 -13.32 21.62
N THR A 354 -13.97 -13.11 22.35
CA THR A 354 -13.93 -13.39 23.80
C THR A 354 -14.95 -12.46 24.41
N GLY A 355 -16.21 -12.91 24.42
CA GLY A 355 -17.35 -12.21 24.96
C GLY A 355 -17.02 -11.79 26.38
N ALA A 356 -17.32 -10.54 26.68
CA ALA A 356 -17.42 -10.10 28.04
C ALA A 356 -18.19 -11.17 28.83
N VAL A 357 -17.50 -11.86 29.71
CA VAL A 357 -18.14 -12.72 30.71
C VAL A 357 -19.07 -11.80 31.46
N LEU A 358 -20.37 -11.88 31.15
CA LEU A 358 -21.40 -11.34 32.01
C LEU A 358 -21.20 -12.02 33.35
N SER A 359 -20.50 -11.37 34.27
CA SER A 359 -20.50 -11.77 35.65
C SER A 359 -21.97 -11.71 36.14
N SER A 360 -22.60 -12.85 36.09
CA SER A 360 -23.84 -13.04 36.80
C SER A 360 -23.52 -12.98 38.30
N SER A 361 -23.52 -11.79 38.87
CA SER A 361 -23.66 -11.64 40.32
C SER A 361 -25.04 -12.17 40.68
N LYS A 362 -25.13 -13.46 41.03
CA LYS A 362 -26.23 -13.98 41.81
C LYS A 362 -26.25 -13.23 43.12
N GLY A 363 -27.10 -12.25 43.23
CA GLY A 363 -27.53 -11.73 44.55
C GLY A 363 -28.18 -12.85 45.34
N SER A 364 -27.43 -13.39 46.29
CA SER A 364 -28.01 -14.22 47.34
C SER A 364 -28.88 -13.32 48.21
N GLY A 365 -30.17 -13.43 48.05
CA GLY A 365 -31.12 -12.94 49.07
C GLY A 365 -30.97 -13.79 50.35
N ARG A 366 -30.92 -13.13 51.45
CA ARG A 366 -31.35 -13.61 52.74
C ARG A 366 -31.73 -12.43 53.64
N GLY A 367 -32.87 -12.55 54.23
CA GLY A 367 -33.25 -12.01 55.49
C GLY A 367 -34.41 -11.05 55.47
#